data_c41bf51c4fd5abd97e071d9188e4d4fd
#
_entry.id   c41bf51c4fd5abd97e071d9188e4d4fd
#
_cell.length_a   1.000
_cell.length_b   1.000
_cell.length_c   1.000
_cell.angle_alpha   90.00
_cell.angle_beta   90.00
_cell.angle_gamma   90.00
#
_symmetry.space_group_name_H-M   'P 1'
#
loop_
_entity.id
_entity.type
_entity.pdbx_description
1 polymer ?
#
loop_
_entity_poly.entity_id
_entity_poly.type
_entity_poly.pdbx_seq_one_letter_code
_entity_poly.pdbx_strand_id
1 'polypeptide(L)'
;MNLLRESLRLPHTPEPCTFVIFGASGDLTRRKLLPALYALAAEQRLPGGFSVVGAARSQWNDAQFRERMRAAVAEFSRIPFQSAVWEPFAASLFYLPVEYDHPLHHSRLKEVVANLARQTGTRGNSLFYLATPPSAFLPIIRRLGESGLACPAAVLPEVAASGQGVGQPWARIIVEKPFGRDLASARQLDGLLQRVFGEEQVYRIDHYLGKETVQNILVFRFANGIFEPVWNRRYVDHVQITVAESIGVEERGAFYEESGALRDMVQNHLMQLLALVAMEPPAAFGAREVRLEKEKLLRAIRPVAREQAASLAARGQYGPGAIAGAAVPGYRQEKGVAADSRTETFTALRLLIDNWRWAGVPFFLRSGKRLPRRVTEIAVRFRRPPLGLFPETPLDQLESNLFAFRIQPDEGISLRFEAKVPGQELHVRPVNMEFRYGTSFGAAAPEAYETLLLDAMRGDATHFAWSETVETCWALLEPLLEAWAAEAPADFPNYEAGTWGPPAADRLFEGAACEAAGWRRP
;
A
#
# COMPACT_ATOMS: atom_id res chain seq x y z
N MET A 1 -3.80 -32.48 -3.72
CA MET A 1 -3.33 -31.87 -2.46
C MET A 1 -2.38 -32.84 -1.79
N ASN A 2 -1.18 -32.42 -1.44
CA ASN A 2 -0.18 -33.33 -0.86
C ASN A 2 -0.24 -33.23 0.68
N LEU A 3 -1.00 -34.11 1.32
CA LEU A 3 -1.26 -34.16 2.76
C LEU A 3 0.02 -34.19 3.61
N LEU A 4 1.13 -34.70 3.08
CA LEU A 4 2.43 -34.72 3.76
C LEU A 4 3.06 -33.31 3.90
N ARG A 5 2.78 -32.39 2.97
CA ARG A 5 3.26 -31.01 3.06
C ARG A 5 2.49 -30.18 4.09
N GLU A 6 1.18 -30.41 4.22
CA GLU A 6 0.37 -29.73 5.25
C GLU A 6 0.79 -30.16 6.67
N SER A 7 1.10 -31.43 6.88
CA SER A 7 1.54 -31.94 8.19
C SER A 7 2.94 -31.45 8.59
N LEU A 8 3.82 -31.14 7.64
CA LEU A 8 5.19 -30.70 7.90
C LEU A 8 5.34 -29.18 8.01
N ARG A 9 4.26 -28.39 7.80
CA ARG A 9 4.27 -26.91 7.78
C ARG A 9 5.39 -26.31 6.91
N LEU A 10 5.77 -26.99 5.82
CA LEU A 10 6.77 -26.48 4.89
C LEU A 10 6.21 -25.25 4.16
N PRO A 11 7.03 -24.19 3.99
CA PRO A 11 6.62 -23.01 3.24
C PRO A 11 6.13 -23.42 1.84
N HIS A 12 4.96 -22.95 1.44
CA HIS A 12 4.44 -23.24 0.10
C HIS A 12 5.28 -22.51 -0.94
N THR A 13 6.18 -23.23 -1.62
CA THR A 13 7.00 -22.69 -2.70
C THR A 13 6.10 -22.42 -3.92
N PRO A 14 6.20 -21.25 -4.57
CA PRO A 14 5.45 -20.97 -5.80
C PRO A 14 5.73 -21.99 -6.92
N GLU A 15 4.80 -22.07 -7.89
CA GLU A 15 5.06 -22.82 -9.11
C GLU A 15 6.14 -22.15 -9.96
N PRO A 16 6.95 -22.93 -10.74
CA PRO A 16 7.89 -22.36 -11.70
C PRO A 16 7.23 -21.35 -12.63
N CYS A 17 7.87 -20.21 -12.84
CA CYS A 17 7.33 -19.15 -13.71
C CYS A 17 8.42 -18.25 -14.31
N THR A 18 8.09 -17.61 -15.42
CA THR A 18 8.88 -16.52 -16.00
C THR A 18 8.33 -15.18 -15.50
N PHE A 19 9.17 -14.39 -14.85
CA PHE A 19 8.83 -13.07 -14.33
C PHE A 19 9.30 -11.97 -15.28
N VAL A 20 8.37 -11.31 -15.97
CA VAL A 20 8.66 -10.27 -16.95
C VAL A 20 8.46 -8.89 -16.34
N ILE A 21 9.52 -8.07 -16.27
CA ILE A 21 9.48 -6.73 -15.71
C ILE A 21 9.52 -5.69 -16.82
N PHE A 22 8.40 -5.04 -17.12
CA PHE A 22 8.37 -3.85 -17.95
C PHE A 22 8.88 -2.65 -17.16
N GLY A 23 9.83 -1.89 -17.71
CA GLY A 23 10.51 -0.83 -16.97
C GLY A 23 11.75 -1.31 -16.20
N ALA A 24 12.35 -2.42 -16.61
CA ALA A 24 13.47 -3.06 -15.93
C ALA A 24 14.72 -2.19 -15.75
N SER A 25 14.88 -1.13 -16.52
CA SER A 25 15.96 -0.15 -16.36
C SER A 25 15.63 1.01 -15.40
N GLY A 26 14.42 1.01 -14.82
CA GLY A 26 13.91 2.07 -13.95
C GLY A 26 14.33 1.95 -12.48
N ASP A 27 14.05 3.02 -11.74
CA ASP A 27 14.43 3.16 -10.31
C ASP A 27 13.72 2.13 -9.42
N LEU A 28 12.43 1.83 -9.66
CA LEU A 28 11.68 0.84 -8.89
C LEU A 28 12.30 -0.56 -9.01
N THR A 29 12.67 -0.98 -10.22
CA THR A 29 13.34 -2.26 -10.45
C THR A 29 14.66 -2.31 -9.70
N ARG A 30 15.46 -1.25 -9.78
CA ARG A 30 16.75 -1.13 -9.14
C ARG A 30 16.66 -1.13 -7.61
N ARG A 31 15.75 -0.34 -7.05
CA ARG A 31 15.70 -0.11 -5.58
C ARG A 31 14.83 -1.10 -4.83
N LYS A 32 13.87 -1.74 -5.50
CA LYS A 32 12.88 -2.57 -4.83
C LYS A 32 12.73 -3.98 -5.41
N LEU A 33 12.47 -4.11 -6.73
CA LEU A 33 12.07 -5.41 -7.28
C LEU A 33 13.21 -6.43 -7.28
N LEU A 34 14.37 -6.07 -7.83
CA LEU A 34 15.50 -6.99 -7.87
C LEU A 34 16.09 -7.28 -6.48
N PRO A 35 16.22 -6.28 -5.57
CA PRO A 35 16.58 -6.54 -4.19
C PRO A 35 15.61 -7.48 -3.46
N ALA A 36 14.29 -7.32 -3.66
CA ALA A 36 13.28 -8.20 -3.09
C ALA A 36 13.37 -9.64 -3.64
N LEU A 37 13.52 -9.79 -4.97
CA LEU A 37 13.71 -11.11 -5.60
C LEU A 37 15.01 -11.78 -5.12
N TYR A 38 16.09 -11.03 -4.94
CA TYR A 38 17.32 -11.54 -4.38
C TYR A 38 17.15 -12.00 -2.92
N ALA A 39 16.42 -11.24 -2.11
CA ALA A 39 16.11 -11.63 -0.74
C ALA A 39 15.32 -12.95 -0.70
N LEU A 40 14.31 -13.10 -1.57
CA LEU A 40 13.55 -14.35 -1.73
C LEU A 40 14.44 -15.51 -2.22
N ALA A 41 15.43 -15.25 -3.09
CA ALA A 41 16.39 -16.25 -3.53
C ALA A 41 17.29 -16.70 -2.36
N ALA A 42 17.80 -15.75 -1.57
CA ALA A 42 18.64 -16.03 -0.40
C ALA A 42 17.89 -16.85 0.67
N GLU A 43 16.60 -16.61 0.84
CA GLU A 43 15.72 -17.36 1.75
C GLU A 43 15.16 -18.65 1.12
N GLN A 44 15.59 -19.02 -0.10
CA GLN A 44 15.15 -20.22 -0.82
C GLN A 44 13.63 -20.28 -1.03
N ARG A 45 12.98 -19.13 -1.23
CA ARG A 45 11.53 -18.99 -1.42
C ARG A 45 11.12 -18.89 -2.89
N LEU A 46 12.05 -18.69 -3.82
CA LEU A 46 11.79 -18.75 -5.24
C LEU A 46 11.61 -20.19 -5.73
N PRO A 47 10.75 -20.44 -6.74
CA PRO A 47 10.56 -21.77 -7.29
C PRO A 47 11.81 -22.25 -8.06
N GLY A 48 12.01 -23.55 -8.10
CA GLY A 48 12.91 -24.16 -9.10
C GLY A 48 12.38 -23.86 -10.51
N GLY A 49 13.25 -23.46 -11.45
CA GLY A 49 12.82 -23.07 -12.79
C GLY A 49 12.28 -21.63 -12.87
N PHE A 50 12.79 -20.74 -12.01
CA PHE A 50 12.48 -19.30 -12.04
C PHE A 50 13.39 -18.55 -13.02
N SER A 51 12.81 -17.65 -13.83
CA SER A 51 13.53 -16.77 -14.73
C SER A 51 12.98 -15.35 -14.67
N VAL A 52 13.84 -14.35 -14.79
CA VAL A 52 13.46 -12.94 -14.90
C VAL A 52 13.82 -12.43 -16.29
N VAL A 53 12.87 -11.80 -16.97
CA VAL A 53 13.10 -11.07 -18.22
C VAL A 53 12.88 -9.59 -17.99
N GLY A 54 13.96 -8.83 -17.94
CA GLY A 54 13.89 -7.37 -17.93
C GLY A 54 13.53 -6.83 -19.32
N ALA A 55 12.42 -6.09 -19.43
CA ALA A 55 11.94 -5.48 -20.66
C ALA A 55 11.91 -3.96 -20.51
N ALA A 56 12.74 -3.22 -21.26
CA ALA A 56 12.74 -1.75 -21.22
C ALA A 56 13.34 -1.16 -22.50
N ARG A 57 13.20 0.15 -22.68
CA ARG A 57 13.68 0.87 -23.88
C ARG A 57 15.19 0.99 -23.96
N SER A 58 15.91 0.85 -22.85
CA SER A 58 17.38 0.93 -22.81
C SER A 58 18.01 -0.19 -23.64
N GLN A 59 19.03 0.13 -24.42
CA GLN A 59 19.73 -0.82 -25.29
C GLN A 59 20.81 -1.57 -24.50
N TRP A 60 20.38 -2.43 -23.58
CA TRP A 60 21.26 -3.28 -22.78
C TRP A 60 21.22 -4.72 -23.28
N ASN A 61 22.27 -5.47 -22.95
CA ASN A 61 22.30 -6.91 -23.03
C ASN A 61 22.22 -7.56 -21.64
N ASP A 62 22.15 -8.89 -21.58
CA ASP A 62 22.07 -9.66 -20.32
C ASP A 62 23.24 -9.33 -19.37
N ALA A 63 24.46 -9.22 -19.87
CA ALA A 63 25.64 -8.94 -19.04
C ALA A 63 25.57 -7.56 -18.39
N GLN A 64 25.17 -6.54 -19.15
CA GLN A 64 25.00 -5.18 -18.66
C GLN A 64 23.83 -5.08 -17.65
N PHE A 65 22.74 -5.82 -17.89
CA PHE A 65 21.63 -5.88 -16.95
C PHE A 65 22.06 -6.53 -15.64
N ARG A 66 22.71 -7.70 -15.69
CA ARG A 66 23.22 -8.40 -14.50
C ARG A 66 24.19 -7.53 -13.68
N GLU A 67 25.13 -6.85 -14.34
CA GLU A 67 26.09 -5.98 -13.66
C GLU A 67 25.42 -4.83 -12.90
N ARG A 68 24.44 -4.16 -13.55
CA ARG A 68 23.67 -3.08 -12.92
C ARG A 68 22.81 -3.58 -11.76
N MET A 69 22.21 -4.74 -11.90
CA MET A 69 21.37 -5.35 -10.87
C MET A 69 22.22 -5.89 -9.71
N ARG A 70 23.44 -6.34 -9.97
CA ARG A 70 24.40 -6.70 -8.92
C ARG A 70 24.71 -5.51 -8.01
N ALA A 71 25.02 -4.37 -8.60
CA ALA A 71 25.27 -3.14 -7.85
C ALA A 71 24.04 -2.71 -7.04
N ALA A 72 22.84 -2.80 -7.64
CA ALA A 72 21.57 -2.46 -6.99
C ALA A 72 21.25 -3.38 -5.80
N VAL A 73 21.45 -4.68 -5.95
CA VAL A 73 21.24 -5.65 -4.85
C VAL A 73 22.22 -5.40 -3.71
N ALA A 74 23.50 -5.14 -4.03
CA ALA A 74 24.50 -4.83 -3.00
C ALA A 74 24.18 -3.54 -2.21
N GLU A 75 23.53 -2.57 -2.84
CA GLU A 75 23.17 -1.28 -2.22
C GLU A 75 21.84 -1.33 -1.47
N PHE A 76 20.82 -2.01 -2.01
CA PHE A 76 19.42 -1.86 -1.56
C PHE A 76 18.80 -3.11 -0.94
N SER A 77 19.45 -4.28 -0.99
CA SER A 77 18.87 -5.49 -0.41
C SER A 77 18.89 -5.45 1.12
N ARG A 78 17.79 -5.89 1.74
CA ARG A 78 17.69 -6.14 3.17
C ARG A 78 18.69 -7.21 3.63
N ILE A 79 18.87 -8.24 2.81
CA ILE A 79 19.82 -9.31 3.05
C ILE A 79 21.18 -8.92 2.50
N PRO A 80 22.27 -9.03 3.27
CA PRO A 80 23.61 -8.74 2.79
C PRO A 80 23.96 -9.49 1.51
N PHE A 81 24.64 -8.83 0.59
CA PHE A 81 25.06 -9.45 -0.68
C PHE A 81 26.02 -10.62 -0.43
N GLN A 82 25.76 -11.76 -1.07
CA GLN A 82 26.55 -12.99 -1.03
C GLN A 82 26.74 -13.51 -2.45
N SER A 83 28.00 -13.66 -2.89
CA SER A 83 28.29 -14.16 -4.25
C SER A 83 27.72 -15.56 -4.50
N ALA A 84 27.73 -16.43 -3.48
CA ALA A 84 27.17 -17.78 -3.58
C ALA A 84 25.66 -17.82 -3.87
N VAL A 85 24.91 -16.79 -3.43
CA VAL A 85 23.48 -16.61 -3.74
C VAL A 85 23.32 -15.87 -5.08
N TRP A 86 24.17 -14.88 -5.32
CA TRP A 86 24.08 -14.03 -6.51
C TRP A 86 24.33 -14.78 -7.81
N GLU A 87 25.38 -15.61 -7.89
CA GLU A 87 25.75 -16.28 -9.14
C GLU A 87 24.63 -17.15 -9.74
N PRO A 88 23.98 -18.07 -9.00
CA PRO A 88 22.84 -18.81 -9.52
C PRO A 88 21.63 -17.92 -9.80
N PHE A 89 21.37 -16.88 -8.98
CA PHE A 89 20.30 -15.93 -9.22
C PHE A 89 20.55 -15.11 -10.49
N ALA A 90 21.77 -14.60 -10.71
CA ALA A 90 22.13 -13.84 -11.89
C ALA A 90 22.02 -14.67 -13.20
N ALA A 91 22.28 -15.97 -13.12
CA ALA A 91 22.11 -16.88 -14.26
C ALA A 91 20.65 -16.93 -14.76
N SER A 92 19.67 -16.65 -13.89
CA SER A 92 18.24 -16.60 -14.24
C SER A 92 17.77 -15.22 -14.77
N LEU A 93 18.66 -14.22 -14.83
CA LEU A 93 18.33 -12.86 -15.30
C LEU A 93 18.64 -12.69 -16.79
N PHE A 94 17.66 -12.29 -17.54
CA PHE A 94 17.72 -12.00 -18.99
C PHE A 94 17.22 -10.59 -19.26
N TYR A 95 17.61 -10.00 -20.39
CA TYR A 95 17.19 -8.66 -20.78
C TYR A 95 16.84 -8.56 -22.25
N LEU A 96 15.73 -7.89 -22.54
CA LEU A 96 15.27 -7.63 -23.90
C LEU A 96 14.95 -6.13 -24.07
N PRO A 97 15.60 -5.41 -25.00
CA PRO A 97 15.17 -4.07 -25.40
C PRO A 97 13.76 -4.12 -26.01
N VAL A 98 12.82 -3.38 -25.40
CA VAL A 98 11.40 -3.37 -25.81
C VAL A 98 10.86 -1.95 -25.82
N GLU A 99 10.34 -1.51 -26.96
CA GLU A 99 9.43 -0.39 -27.06
C GLU A 99 8.02 -0.86 -26.76
N TYR A 100 7.38 -0.23 -25.78
CA TYR A 100 6.17 -0.76 -25.15
C TYR A 100 4.95 -0.88 -26.06
N ASP A 101 4.85 -0.06 -27.12
CA ASP A 101 3.75 -0.13 -28.08
C ASP A 101 4.14 -0.76 -29.44
N HIS A 102 5.32 -1.38 -29.54
CA HIS A 102 5.80 -1.95 -30.79
C HIS A 102 5.42 -3.45 -30.92
N PRO A 103 4.59 -3.87 -31.91
CA PRO A 103 4.09 -5.24 -32.01
C PRO A 103 5.19 -6.29 -32.13
N LEU A 104 6.21 -6.03 -32.95
CA LEU A 104 7.32 -7.00 -33.19
C LEU A 104 8.16 -7.24 -31.94
N HIS A 105 8.29 -6.23 -31.05
CA HIS A 105 9.01 -6.41 -29.80
C HIS A 105 8.27 -7.34 -28.85
N HIS A 106 6.93 -7.29 -28.82
CA HIS A 106 6.11 -8.21 -28.03
C HIS A 106 6.10 -9.63 -28.63
N SER A 107 6.12 -9.77 -29.95
CA SER A 107 6.31 -11.08 -30.60
C SER A 107 7.67 -11.71 -30.24
N ARG A 108 8.75 -10.92 -30.27
CA ARG A 108 10.07 -11.36 -29.82
C ARG A 108 10.10 -11.71 -28.32
N LEU A 109 9.43 -10.92 -27.49
CA LEU A 109 9.29 -11.22 -26.06
C LEU A 109 8.59 -12.55 -25.85
N LYS A 110 7.54 -12.85 -26.62
CA LYS A 110 6.83 -14.13 -26.58
C LYS A 110 7.77 -15.31 -26.92
N GLU A 111 8.60 -15.17 -27.96
CA GLU A 111 9.59 -16.19 -28.30
C GLU A 111 10.61 -16.43 -27.19
N VAL A 112 11.11 -15.34 -26.55
CA VAL A 112 12.03 -15.44 -25.42
C VAL A 112 11.37 -16.16 -24.25
N VAL A 113 10.15 -15.75 -23.85
CA VAL A 113 9.39 -16.38 -22.76
C VAL A 113 9.13 -17.86 -23.06
N ALA A 114 8.74 -18.21 -24.28
CA ALA A 114 8.50 -19.59 -24.68
C ALA A 114 9.79 -20.44 -24.61
N ASN A 115 10.91 -19.92 -25.07
CA ASN A 115 12.20 -20.60 -25.02
C ASN A 115 12.66 -20.83 -23.57
N LEU A 116 12.58 -19.80 -22.73
CA LEU A 116 12.90 -19.92 -21.30
C LEU A 116 11.98 -20.93 -20.62
N ALA A 117 10.70 -20.92 -20.93
CA ALA A 117 9.73 -21.85 -20.36
C ALA A 117 10.08 -23.33 -20.67
N ARG A 118 10.57 -23.61 -21.88
CA ARG A 118 11.06 -24.97 -22.25
C ARG A 118 12.34 -25.34 -21.49
N GLN A 119 13.28 -24.39 -21.38
CA GLN A 119 14.56 -24.61 -20.69
C GLN A 119 14.43 -24.81 -19.20
N THR A 120 13.53 -24.07 -18.55
CA THR A 120 13.39 -24.02 -17.11
C THR A 120 12.17 -24.77 -16.57
N GLY A 121 11.34 -25.33 -17.45
CA GLY A 121 10.16 -26.11 -17.07
C GLY A 121 9.03 -25.29 -16.44
N THR A 122 8.90 -23.99 -16.78
CA THR A 122 7.86 -23.09 -16.23
C THR A 122 6.47 -23.35 -16.76
N ARG A 123 6.31 -24.28 -17.73
CA ARG A 123 5.01 -24.65 -18.34
C ARG A 123 4.24 -23.48 -18.96
N GLY A 124 4.91 -22.36 -19.29
CA GLY A 124 4.27 -21.15 -19.78
C GLY A 124 3.68 -20.26 -18.71
N ASN A 125 3.84 -20.58 -17.42
CA ASN A 125 3.47 -19.69 -16.34
C ASN A 125 4.25 -18.37 -16.45
N SER A 126 3.52 -17.26 -16.50
CA SER A 126 4.11 -15.93 -16.71
C SER A 126 3.52 -14.92 -15.74
N LEU A 127 4.38 -14.19 -15.05
CA LEU A 127 4.02 -13.07 -14.20
C LEU A 127 4.59 -11.79 -14.81
N PHE A 128 3.70 -10.89 -15.24
CA PHE A 128 4.07 -9.59 -15.83
C PHE A 128 4.03 -8.51 -14.76
N TYR A 129 5.02 -7.63 -14.74
CA TYR A 129 5.10 -6.51 -13.81
C TYR A 129 5.22 -5.20 -14.57
N LEU A 130 4.32 -4.24 -14.30
CA LEU A 130 4.34 -2.92 -14.90
C LEU A 130 5.07 -1.92 -13.97
N ALA A 131 6.43 -1.92 -14.04
CA ALA A 131 7.30 -0.96 -13.34
C ALA A 131 7.58 0.29 -14.19
N THR A 132 6.58 0.72 -14.97
CA THR A 132 6.66 1.82 -15.93
C THR A 132 5.83 3.02 -15.47
N PRO A 133 6.02 4.22 -16.06
CA PRO A 133 5.05 5.31 -15.87
C PRO A 133 3.64 4.90 -16.31
N PRO A 134 2.59 5.47 -15.70
CA PRO A 134 1.18 5.13 -15.98
C PRO A 134 0.79 5.26 -17.44
N SER A 135 1.38 6.20 -18.18
CA SER A 135 1.15 6.40 -19.62
C SER A 135 1.51 5.17 -20.48
N ALA A 136 2.36 4.28 -19.95
CA ALA A 136 2.75 3.05 -20.64
C ALA A 136 1.85 1.84 -20.32
N PHE A 137 0.97 1.93 -19.32
CA PHE A 137 0.13 0.79 -18.93
C PHE A 137 -0.80 0.32 -20.05
N LEU A 138 -1.59 1.22 -20.61
CA LEU A 138 -2.55 0.87 -21.67
C LEU A 138 -1.88 0.27 -22.91
N PRO A 139 -0.79 0.85 -23.47
CA PRO A 139 -0.04 0.22 -24.55
C PRO A 139 0.46 -1.19 -24.22
N ILE A 140 1.11 -1.38 -23.06
CA ILE A 140 1.66 -2.70 -22.69
C ILE A 140 0.54 -3.74 -22.56
N ILE A 141 -0.53 -3.43 -21.81
CA ILE A 141 -1.65 -4.37 -21.59
C ILE A 141 -2.28 -4.78 -22.94
N ARG A 142 -2.52 -3.82 -23.82
CA ARG A 142 -3.05 -4.10 -25.17
C ARG A 142 -2.16 -5.07 -25.94
N ARG A 143 -0.85 -4.80 -25.97
CA ARG A 143 0.12 -5.63 -26.68
C ARG A 143 0.29 -7.02 -26.07
N LEU A 144 0.17 -7.16 -24.75
CA LEU A 144 0.15 -8.48 -24.09
C LEU A 144 -1.03 -9.33 -24.57
N GLY A 145 -2.21 -8.72 -24.73
CA GLY A 145 -3.39 -9.39 -25.29
C GLY A 145 -3.19 -9.75 -26.75
N GLU A 146 -2.82 -8.80 -27.61
CA GLU A 146 -2.65 -8.98 -29.07
C GLU A 146 -1.57 -9.98 -29.43
N SER A 147 -0.46 -10.02 -28.69
CA SER A 147 0.62 -11.00 -28.90
C SER A 147 0.29 -12.39 -28.38
N GLY A 148 -0.76 -12.53 -27.57
CA GLY A 148 -1.12 -13.78 -26.90
C GLY A 148 -0.22 -14.13 -25.71
N LEU A 149 0.61 -13.19 -25.21
CA LEU A 149 1.43 -13.39 -24.01
C LEU A 149 0.57 -13.58 -22.74
N ALA A 150 -0.61 -12.96 -22.70
CA ALA A 150 -1.57 -13.12 -21.61
C ALA A 150 -2.29 -14.49 -21.64
N CYS A 151 -2.07 -15.30 -22.68
CA CYS A 151 -2.69 -16.63 -22.82
C CYS A 151 -1.59 -17.71 -22.82
N PRO A 152 -1.42 -18.48 -21.74
CA PRO A 152 -0.37 -19.51 -21.63
C PRO A 152 -0.42 -20.55 -22.74
N ALA A 153 -1.61 -20.96 -23.18
CA ALA A 153 -1.81 -21.89 -24.28
C ALA A 153 -1.25 -21.36 -25.61
N ALA A 154 -1.21 -20.04 -25.81
CA ALA A 154 -0.61 -19.41 -26.98
C ALA A 154 0.91 -19.26 -26.86
N VAL A 155 1.47 -19.32 -25.65
CA VAL A 155 2.92 -19.28 -25.38
C VAL A 155 3.54 -20.67 -25.56
N LEU A 156 2.90 -21.71 -25.01
CA LEU A 156 3.33 -23.12 -25.08
C LEU A 156 2.15 -24.01 -25.47
N PRO A 157 1.79 -24.11 -26.78
CA PRO A 157 0.65 -24.93 -27.22
C PRO A 157 0.77 -26.40 -26.85
N GLU A 158 1.98 -26.94 -26.86
CA GLU A 158 2.28 -28.32 -26.51
C GLU A 158 1.94 -28.70 -25.05
N VAL A 159 2.05 -27.77 -24.13
CA VAL A 159 1.70 -27.98 -22.71
C VAL A 159 0.18 -27.95 -22.53
N ALA A 160 -0.52 -27.06 -23.24
CA ALA A 160 -1.96 -26.99 -23.21
C ALA A 160 -2.64 -28.26 -23.76
N ALA A 161 -2.01 -28.91 -24.76
CA ALA A 161 -2.52 -30.12 -25.38
C ALA A 161 -2.27 -31.40 -24.57
N SER A 162 -1.31 -31.40 -23.65
CA SER A 162 -0.89 -32.63 -22.95
C SER A 162 -1.88 -33.15 -21.89
N GLY A 163 -2.82 -32.35 -21.41
CA GLY A 163 -3.89 -32.76 -20.49
C GLY A 163 -3.44 -33.43 -19.17
N GLN A 164 -2.14 -33.53 -18.94
CA GLN A 164 -1.58 -34.28 -17.82
C GLN A 164 -1.54 -33.46 -16.51
N GLY A 165 -2.48 -33.67 -15.67
CA GLY A 165 -2.48 -33.89 -14.23
C GLY A 165 -1.85 -32.92 -13.25
N VAL A 166 -1.20 -31.82 -13.66
CA VAL A 166 -0.62 -30.84 -12.71
C VAL A 166 -0.93 -29.44 -13.21
N GLY A 167 -1.80 -28.72 -12.51
CA GLY A 167 -2.19 -27.32 -12.67
C GLY A 167 -2.23 -26.75 -14.09
N GLN A 168 -3.29 -26.07 -14.46
CA GLN A 168 -3.30 -25.36 -15.74
C GLN A 168 -2.28 -24.23 -15.73
N PRO A 169 -1.55 -24.00 -16.86
CA PRO A 169 -0.63 -22.87 -16.96
C PRO A 169 -1.39 -21.55 -16.78
N TRP A 170 -0.75 -20.58 -16.14
CA TRP A 170 -1.36 -19.30 -15.79
C TRP A 170 -0.54 -18.11 -16.31
N ALA A 171 -1.24 -17.00 -16.56
CA ALA A 171 -0.66 -15.68 -16.76
C ALA A 171 -1.24 -14.72 -15.74
N ARG A 172 -0.40 -13.92 -15.09
CA ARG A 172 -0.80 -12.92 -14.08
C ARG A 172 -0.12 -11.59 -14.36
N ILE A 173 -0.75 -10.50 -13.96
CA ILE A 173 -0.19 -9.16 -14.14
C ILE A 173 -0.21 -8.39 -12.83
N ILE A 174 0.93 -7.78 -12.49
CA ILE A 174 1.08 -6.85 -11.38
C ILE A 174 1.08 -5.43 -11.95
N VAL A 175 0.21 -4.59 -11.42
CA VAL A 175 0.07 -3.18 -11.81
C VAL A 175 0.39 -2.30 -10.61
N GLU A 176 1.30 -1.33 -10.82
CA GLU A 176 1.63 -0.31 -9.83
C GLU A 176 0.62 0.83 -9.81
N LYS A 177 0.55 1.54 -8.69
CA LYS A 177 -0.20 2.81 -8.62
C LYS A 177 0.47 3.88 -9.50
N PRO A 178 -0.31 4.87 -9.97
CA PRO A 178 -1.73 5.13 -9.71
C PRO A 178 -2.66 4.30 -10.59
N PHE A 179 -3.80 3.88 -10.03
CA PHE A 179 -4.89 3.23 -10.78
C PHE A 179 -5.88 4.28 -11.27
N GLY A 180 -5.49 4.99 -12.33
CA GLY A 180 -6.18 6.19 -12.78
C GLY A 180 -5.84 7.43 -11.96
N ARG A 181 -6.35 8.59 -12.39
CA ARG A 181 -6.28 9.89 -11.71
C ARG A 181 -7.66 10.41 -11.27
N ASP A 182 -8.70 9.75 -11.72
CA ASP A 182 -10.13 9.95 -11.47
C ASP A 182 -10.89 8.65 -11.74
N LEU A 183 -12.18 8.61 -11.44
CA LEU A 183 -13.01 7.42 -11.64
C LEU A 183 -13.07 7.00 -13.12
N ALA A 184 -13.12 7.94 -14.05
CA ALA A 184 -13.22 7.65 -15.48
C ALA A 184 -11.97 6.94 -16.01
N SER A 185 -10.79 7.45 -15.67
CA SER A 185 -9.50 6.84 -16.07
C SER A 185 -9.22 5.52 -15.35
N ALA A 186 -9.68 5.36 -14.10
CA ALA A 186 -9.62 4.09 -13.39
C ALA A 186 -10.45 3.02 -14.10
N ARG A 187 -11.70 3.33 -14.47
CA ARG A 187 -12.57 2.45 -15.26
C ARG A 187 -12.02 2.12 -16.63
N GLN A 188 -11.36 3.09 -17.29
CA GLN A 188 -10.70 2.85 -18.57
C GLN A 188 -9.58 1.82 -18.46
N LEU A 189 -8.70 1.98 -17.45
CA LEU A 189 -7.61 1.03 -17.18
C LEU A 189 -8.17 -0.34 -16.85
N ASP A 190 -9.14 -0.39 -15.95
CA ASP A 190 -9.75 -1.65 -15.50
C ASP A 190 -10.48 -2.37 -16.64
N GLY A 191 -11.26 -1.68 -17.43
CA GLY A 191 -11.95 -2.25 -18.59
C GLY A 191 -10.98 -2.78 -19.67
N LEU A 192 -9.75 -2.25 -19.78
CA LEU A 192 -8.72 -2.84 -20.63
C LEU A 192 -8.10 -4.09 -19.99
N LEU A 193 -7.80 -4.02 -18.68
CA LEU A 193 -7.27 -5.19 -17.95
C LEU A 193 -8.22 -6.37 -18.05
N GLN A 194 -9.50 -6.18 -17.80
CA GLN A 194 -10.53 -7.24 -17.84
C GLN A 194 -10.76 -7.84 -19.23
N ARG A 195 -10.45 -7.12 -20.32
CA ARG A 195 -10.48 -7.67 -21.67
C ARG A 195 -9.31 -8.62 -21.98
N VAL A 196 -8.21 -8.49 -21.24
CA VAL A 196 -6.96 -9.25 -21.48
C VAL A 196 -6.72 -10.30 -20.40
N PHE A 197 -7.07 -10.02 -19.15
CA PHE A 197 -6.87 -10.86 -17.97
C PHE A 197 -8.18 -11.00 -17.21
N GLY A 198 -8.43 -12.16 -16.57
CA GLY A 198 -9.47 -12.26 -15.53
C GLY A 198 -9.09 -11.48 -14.28
N GLU A 199 -10.06 -11.01 -13.50
CA GLU A 199 -9.78 -10.21 -12.29
C GLU A 199 -8.87 -10.94 -11.29
N GLU A 200 -9.00 -12.26 -11.17
CA GLU A 200 -8.15 -13.12 -10.33
C GLU A 200 -6.69 -13.20 -10.82
N GLN A 201 -6.42 -12.75 -12.05
CA GLN A 201 -5.07 -12.68 -12.63
C GLN A 201 -4.43 -11.30 -12.44
N VAL A 202 -5.16 -10.31 -11.93
CA VAL A 202 -4.72 -8.91 -11.78
C VAL A 202 -4.37 -8.59 -10.34
N TYR A 203 -3.14 -8.18 -10.11
CA TYR A 203 -2.56 -7.85 -8.80
C TYR A 203 -2.24 -6.36 -8.73
N ARG A 204 -3.16 -5.55 -8.21
CA ARG A 204 -2.98 -4.10 -8.06
C ARG A 204 -2.24 -3.82 -6.75
N ILE A 205 -1.00 -3.33 -6.85
CA ILE A 205 -0.15 -3.10 -5.68
C ILE A 205 -0.54 -1.82 -4.94
N ASP A 206 -0.94 -2.00 -3.68
CA ASP A 206 -0.77 -1.02 -2.64
C ASP A 206 0.29 -1.54 -1.66
N HIS A 207 1.48 -0.97 -1.69
CA HIS A 207 2.62 -1.48 -0.91
C HIS A 207 2.40 -1.43 0.62
N TYR A 208 1.41 -0.66 1.11
CA TYR A 208 1.02 -0.70 2.52
C TYR A 208 0.43 -2.06 2.91
N LEU A 209 -0.32 -2.71 2.03
CA LEU A 209 -0.90 -4.03 2.28
C LEU A 209 0.16 -5.14 2.39
N GLY A 210 1.35 -4.93 1.82
CA GLY A 210 2.49 -5.85 1.95
C GLY A 210 3.26 -5.73 3.26
N LYS A 211 2.96 -4.74 4.12
CA LYS A 211 3.66 -4.57 5.41
C LYS A 211 3.11 -5.51 6.47
N GLU A 212 4.00 -6.20 7.18
CA GLU A 212 3.65 -7.12 8.29
C GLU A 212 2.75 -6.45 9.33
N THR A 213 3.04 -5.22 9.70
CA THR A 213 2.26 -4.44 10.66
C THR A 213 0.85 -4.12 10.18
N VAL A 214 0.63 -3.97 8.88
CA VAL A 214 -0.69 -3.76 8.29
C VAL A 214 -1.46 -5.08 8.24
N GLN A 215 -0.82 -6.17 7.83
CA GLN A 215 -1.42 -7.52 7.85
C GLN A 215 -1.82 -7.93 9.26
N ASN A 216 -1.01 -7.58 10.25
CA ASN A 216 -1.29 -7.86 11.66
C ASN A 216 -2.57 -7.18 12.20
N ILE A 217 -3.10 -6.14 11.55
CA ILE A 217 -4.38 -5.53 11.97
C ILE A 217 -5.50 -6.58 11.98
N LEU A 218 -5.57 -7.42 10.93
CA LEU A 218 -6.57 -8.48 10.85
C LEU A 218 -6.34 -9.59 11.88
N VAL A 219 -5.07 -10.01 12.06
CA VAL A 219 -4.71 -10.99 13.08
C VAL A 219 -5.03 -10.46 14.47
N PHE A 220 -4.65 -9.22 14.75
CA PHE A 220 -4.95 -8.58 16.03
C PHE A 220 -6.45 -8.55 16.32
N ARG A 221 -7.26 -8.12 15.36
CA ARG A 221 -8.71 -8.00 15.54
C ARG A 221 -9.39 -9.36 15.68
N PHE A 222 -9.04 -10.33 14.83
CA PHE A 222 -9.85 -11.54 14.66
C PHE A 222 -9.27 -12.78 15.33
N ALA A 223 -8.00 -12.77 15.74
CA ALA A 223 -7.42 -13.86 16.54
C ALA A 223 -7.49 -13.61 18.05
N ASN A 224 -7.93 -12.43 18.49
CA ASN A 224 -7.99 -12.04 19.90
C ASN A 224 -9.42 -11.68 20.32
N GLY A 225 -10.11 -12.61 20.97
CA GLY A 225 -11.53 -12.47 21.35
C GLY A 225 -11.89 -11.33 22.30
N ILE A 226 -10.89 -10.67 22.92
CA ILE A 226 -11.13 -9.55 23.84
C ILE A 226 -11.31 -8.19 23.12
N PHE A 227 -10.83 -8.04 21.88
CA PHE A 227 -10.86 -6.74 21.20
C PHE A 227 -12.12 -6.57 20.34
N GLU A 228 -12.54 -7.57 19.61
CA GLU A 228 -13.67 -7.45 18.67
C GLU A 228 -15.01 -7.04 19.35
N PRO A 229 -15.36 -7.51 20.57
CA PRO A 229 -16.57 -7.06 21.26
C PRO A 229 -16.60 -5.56 21.56
N VAL A 230 -15.46 -4.92 21.74
CA VAL A 230 -15.35 -3.48 22.03
C VAL A 230 -15.04 -2.64 20.79
N TRP A 231 -14.89 -3.27 19.61
CA TRP A 231 -14.50 -2.62 18.35
C TRP A 231 -15.73 -2.09 17.59
N ASN A 232 -16.48 -1.19 18.23
CA ASN A 232 -17.72 -0.63 17.69
C ASN A 232 -18.10 0.69 18.36
N ARG A 233 -19.14 1.35 17.83
CA ARG A 233 -19.65 2.66 18.26
C ARG A 233 -20.05 2.79 19.73
N ARG A 234 -20.24 1.69 20.45
CA ARG A 234 -20.57 1.75 21.89
C ARG A 234 -19.36 2.11 22.73
N TYR A 235 -18.18 1.66 22.27
CA TYR A 235 -16.93 1.80 23.04
C TYR A 235 -15.93 2.73 22.35
N VAL A 236 -15.89 2.75 21.02
CA VAL A 236 -14.97 3.62 20.27
C VAL A 236 -15.57 5.03 20.19
N ASP A 237 -14.76 6.01 20.55
CA ASP A 237 -15.06 7.43 20.44
C ASP A 237 -14.76 7.93 19.02
N HIS A 238 -13.54 7.72 18.55
CA HIS A 238 -13.13 8.05 17.20
C HIS A 238 -11.90 7.24 16.77
N VAL A 239 -11.59 7.29 15.47
CA VAL A 239 -10.38 6.71 14.89
C VAL A 239 -9.57 7.80 14.19
N GLN A 240 -8.25 7.84 14.37
CA GLN A 240 -7.34 8.72 13.64
C GLN A 240 -6.33 7.89 12.84
N ILE A 241 -6.20 8.14 11.54
CA ILE A 241 -5.21 7.52 10.67
C ILE A 241 -4.28 8.62 10.16
N THR A 242 -3.02 8.57 10.55
CA THR A 242 -2.00 9.56 10.18
C THR A 242 -0.93 8.90 9.34
N VAL A 243 -0.66 9.45 8.15
CA VAL A 243 0.50 9.12 7.33
C VAL A 243 1.30 10.40 7.09
N ALA A 244 2.34 10.59 7.87
CA ALA A 244 3.19 11.78 7.83
C ALA A 244 4.54 11.46 7.18
N GLU A 245 4.98 12.33 6.26
CA GLU A 245 6.28 12.27 5.62
C GLU A 245 7.10 13.52 5.96
N SER A 246 8.35 13.34 6.41
CA SER A 246 9.27 14.46 6.68
C SER A 246 9.99 14.96 5.43
N ILE A 247 9.97 14.19 4.35
CA ILE A 247 10.55 14.57 3.05
C ILE A 247 9.57 15.43 2.23
N GLY A 248 10.12 16.22 1.30
CA GLY A 248 9.35 16.97 0.29
C GLY A 248 9.03 16.14 -0.94
N VAL A 249 8.80 16.82 -2.07
CA VAL A 249 8.61 16.15 -3.37
C VAL A 249 9.94 15.93 -4.10
N GLU A 250 10.97 16.71 -3.78
CA GLU A 250 12.34 16.61 -4.28
C GLU A 250 12.38 16.52 -5.82
N GLU A 251 12.97 15.48 -6.40
CA GLU A 251 13.05 15.28 -7.86
C GLU A 251 11.71 14.88 -8.51
N ARG A 252 10.65 14.66 -7.72
CA ARG A 252 9.34 14.21 -8.20
C ARG A 252 8.31 15.33 -8.30
N GLY A 253 8.73 16.61 -8.29
CA GLY A 253 7.82 17.76 -8.32
C GLY A 253 6.82 17.69 -9.48
N ALA A 254 7.27 17.47 -10.71
CA ALA A 254 6.39 17.39 -11.87
C ALA A 254 5.34 16.26 -11.78
N PHE A 255 5.70 15.09 -11.24
CA PHE A 255 4.74 14.01 -10.98
C PHE A 255 3.71 14.42 -9.90
N TYR A 256 4.20 15.10 -8.85
CA TYR A 256 3.34 15.48 -7.73
C TYR A 256 2.34 16.59 -8.09
N GLU A 257 2.70 17.45 -9.05
CA GLU A 257 1.78 18.47 -9.60
C GLU A 257 0.50 17.85 -10.21
N GLU A 258 0.61 16.63 -10.74
CA GLU A 258 -0.54 15.92 -11.31
C GLU A 258 -1.34 15.12 -10.26
N SER A 259 -0.68 14.70 -9.17
CA SER A 259 -1.30 13.81 -8.18
C SER A 259 -1.87 14.54 -6.96
N GLY A 260 -1.07 15.34 -6.29
CA GLY A 260 -1.41 15.89 -4.99
C GLY A 260 -1.51 14.84 -3.88
N ALA A 261 -1.72 15.29 -2.64
CA ALA A 261 -1.79 14.41 -1.46
C ALA A 261 -3.05 13.54 -1.42
N LEU A 262 -4.18 14.04 -1.92
CA LEU A 262 -5.44 13.30 -1.90
C LEU A 262 -5.38 12.06 -2.78
N ARG A 263 -4.87 12.20 -4.02
CA ARG A 263 -4.73 11.09 -4.96
C ARG A 263 -3.57 10.17 -4.59
N ASP A 264 -2.42 10.75 -4.15
CA ASP A 264 -1.23 9.96 -3.86
C ASP A 264 -1.36 9.10 -2.61
N MET A 265 -2.11 9.57 -1.59
CA MET A 265 -2.13 8.94 -0.27
C MET A 265 -3.52 8.49 0.19
N VAL A 266 -4.55 9.31 -0.01
CA VAL A 266 -5.88 8.99 0.57
C VAL A 266 -6.60 7.96 -0.25
N GLN A 267 -6.70 8.16 -1.57
CA GLN A 267 -7.43 7.31 -2.50
C GLN A 267 -7.03 5.82 -2.42
N ASN A 268 -5.81 5.57 -2.01
CA ASN A 268 -5.23 4.24 -1.89
C ASN A 268 -4.90 3.90 -0.42
N HIS A 269 -3.73 4.25 0.06
CA HIS A 269 -3.19 3.79 1.35
C HIS A 269 -4.11 4.04 2.54
N LEU A 270 -4.61 5.29 2.71
CA LEU A 270 -5.43 5.61 3.88
C LEU A 270 -6.79 4.92 3.83
N MET A 271 -7.40 4.82 2.64
CA MET A 271 -8.66 4.09 2.47
C MET A 271 -8.49 2.59 2.70
N GLN A 272 -7.35 1.99 2.32
CA GLN A 272 -7.04 0.59 2.62
C GLN A 272 -6.84 0.38 4.14
N LEU A 273 -6.10 1.26 4.82
CA LEU A 273 -5.92 1.19 6.27
C LEU A 273 -7.25 1.36 7.01
N LEU A 274 -8.09 2.31 6.58
CA LEU A 274 -9.44 2.50 7.12
C LEU A 274 -10.27 1.22 6.94
N ALA A 275 -10.24 0.62 5.75
CA ALA A 275 -11.00 -0.58 5.47
C ALA A 275 -10.59 -1.75 6.38
N LEU A 276 -9.29 -1.99 6.57
CA LEU A 276 -8.79 -3.06 7.44
C LEU A 276 -9.17 -2.86 8.93
N VAL A 277 -9.15 -1.61 9.39
CA VAL A 277 -9.52 -1.28 10.78
C VAL A 277 -11.02 -1.41 11.03
N ALA A 278 -11.82 -1.07 10.02
CA ALA A 278 -13.26 -0.89 10.22
C ALA A 278 -14.15 -2.00 9.64
N MET A 279 -13.62 -2.91 8.79
CA MET A 279 -14.41 -4.00 8.18
C MET A 279 -14.99 -4.97 9.21
N GLU A 280 -16.04 -5.68 8.85
CA GLU A 280 -16.57 -6.82 9.63
C GLU A 280 -15.61 -8.03 9.55
N PRO A 281 -15.67 -8.96 10.53
CA PRO A 281 -14.95 -10.22 10.43
C PRO A 281 -15.36 -10.98 9.17
N PRO A 282 -14.41 -11.39 8.30
CA PRO A 282 -14.75 -12.19 7.14
C PRO A 282 -15.16 -13.62 7.54
N ALA A 283 -16.01 -14.26 6.74
CA ALA A 283 -16.47 -15.63 6.99
C ALA A 283 -15.34 -16.67 6.95
N ALA A 284 -14.26 -16.37 6.23
CA ALA A 284 -13.02 -17.15 6.16
C ALA A 284 -11.86 -16.21 5.85
N PHE A 285 -10.62 -16.61 6.20
CA PHE A 285 -9.43 -15.84 5.87
C PHE A 285 -8.94 -16.20 4.46
N GLY A 286 -9.57 -15.61 3.46
CA GLY A 286 -9.24 -15.76 2.04
C GLY A 286 -9.37 -14.43 1.30
N ALA A 287 -8.73 -14.34 0.13
CA ALA A 287 -8.68 -13.10 -0.65
C ALA A 287 -10.08 -12.57 -0.98
N ARG A 288 -11.01 -13.46 -1.37
CA ARG A 288 -12.37 -13.10 -1.74
C ARG A 288 -13.15 -12.54 -0.54
N GLU A 289 -13.11 -13.24 0.58
CA GLU A 289 -13.87 -12.91 1.79
C GLU A 289 -13.39 -11.59 2.40
N VAL A 290 -12.07 -11.40 2.49
CA VAL A 290 -11.47 -10.14 2.97
C VAL A 290 -11.85 -8.97 2.03
N ARG A 291 -11.80 -9.18 0.72
CA ARG A 291 -12.18 -8.16 -0.29
C ARG A 291 -13.64 -7.76 -0.18
N LEU A 292 -14.54 -8.73 -0.02
CA LEU A 292 -15.96 -8.46 0.13
C LEU A 292 -16.27 -7.62 1.37
N GLU A 293 -15.64 -7.90 2.51
CA GLU A 293 -15.86 -7.10 3.72
C GLU A 293 -15.26 -5.69 3.60
N LYS A 294 -14.11 -5.54 2.96
CA LYS A 294 -13.54 -4.21 2.65
C LYS A 294 -14.47 -3.41 1.74
N GLU A 295 -14.96 -4.00 0.66
CA GLU A 295 -15.87 -3.35 -0.28
C GLU A 295 -17.19 -2.95 0.38
N LYS A 296 -17.79 -3.85 1.16
CA LYS A 296 -19.01 -3.57 1.93
C LYS A 296 -18.83 -2.38 2.87
N LEU A 297 -17.68 -2.29 3.54
CA LEU A 297 -17.37 -1.16 4.39
C LEU A 297 -17.22 0.14 3.61
N LEU A 298 -16.42 0.13 2.53
CA LEU A 298 -16.16 1.32 1.72
C LEU A 298 -17.45 1.91 1.15
N ARG A 299 -18.38 1.07 0.69
CA ARG A 299 -19.72 1.50 0.23
C ARG A 299 -20.58 2.11 1.33
N ALA A 300 -20.29 1.82 2.60
CA ALA A 300 -20.99 2.44 3.72
C ALA A 300 -20.39 3.79 4.15
N ILE A 301 -19.25 4.20 3.59
CA ILE A 301 -18.68 5.52 3.84
C ILE A 301 -19.54 6.58 3.17
N ARG A 302 -19.91 7.61 3.93
CA ARG A 302 -20.66 8.76 3.40
C ARG A 302 -19.72 9.61 2.54
N PRO A 303 -20.02 9.82 1.24
CA PRO A 303 -19.23 10.73 0.40
C PRO A 303 -19.20 12.15 0.99
N VAL A 304 -18.08 12.83 0.85
CA VAL A 304 -17.97 14.25 1.22
C VAL A 304 -18.62 15.08 0.11
N ALA A 305 -19.85 15.51 0.31
CA ALA A 305 -20.54 16.36 -0.63
C ALA A 305 -19.81 17.70 -0.83
N ARG A 306 -19.96 18.31 -2.03
CA ARG A 306 -19.28 19.56 -2.37
C ARG A 306 -19.53 20.69 -1.35
N GLU A 307 -20.75 20.80 -0.87
CA GLU A 307 -21.18 21.82 0.10
C GLU A 307 -20.57 21.58 1.49
N GLN A 308 -20.17 20.35 1.77
CA GLN A 308 -19.56 19.94 3.03
C GLN A 308 -18.04 19.92 2.98
N ALA A 309 -17.42 20.16 1.82
CA ALA A 309 -15.97 20.06 1.64
C ALA A 309 -15.21 20.92 2.66
N ALA A 310 -15.63 22.16 2.92
CA ALA A 310 -14.98 23.06 3.85
C ALA A 310 -15.08 22.63 5.33
N SER A 311 -16.09 21.83 5.70
CA SER A 311 -16.31 21.36 7.09
C SER A 311 -15.78 19.93 7.34
N LEU A 312 -15.63 19.12 6.27
CA LEU A 312 -15.23 17.71 6.37
C LEU A 312 -13.86 17.43 5.76
N ALA A 313 -13.24 18.40 5.10
CA ALA A 313 -11.94 18.26 4.47
C ALA A 313 -11.08 19.52 4.65
N ALA A 314 -9.78 19.33 4.78
CA ALA A 314 -8.80 20.41 4.75
C ALA A 314 -7.67 20.05 3.78
N ARG A 315 -7.19 21.03 3.01
CA ARG A 315 -6.04 20.91 2.13
C ARG A 315 -4.96 21.92 2.51
N GLY A 316 -3.71 21.56 2.28
CA GLY A 316 -2.58 22.44 2.57
C GLY A 316 -1.44 22.28 1.60
N GLN A 317 -0.60 23.31 1.55
CA GLN A 317 0.65 23.32 0.79
C GLN A 317 1.76 23.84 1.69
N TYR A 318 2.91 23.13 1.76
CA TYR A 318 4.00 23.58 2.63
C TYR A 318 4.74 24.78 2.07
N GLY A 319 4.95 25.74 2.95
CA GLY A 319 5.91 26.83 2.76
C GLY A 319 7.32 26.46 3.22
N PRO A 320 8.30 27.38 3.10
CA PRO A 320 9.61 27.20 3.70
C PRO A 320 9.52 26.96 5.21
N GLY A 321 10.51 26.26 5.78
CA GLY A 321 10.57 26.00 7.21
C GLY A 321 11.82 25.21 7.59
N ALA A 322 11.74 24.41 8.67
CA ALA A 322 12.87 23.62 9.12
C ALA A 322 12.45 22.20 9.54
N ILE A 323 13.24 21.20 9.15
CA ILE A 323 13.09 19.80 9.58
C ILE A 323 14.35 19.41 10.35
N ALA A 324 14.20 18.94 11.60
CA ALA A 324 15.32 18.59 12.48
C ALA A 324 16.40 19.67 12.56
N GLY A 325 16.00 20.94 12.52
CA GLY A 325 16.90 22.10 12.57
C GLY A 325 17.54 22.51 11.22
N ALA A 326 17.34 21.75 10.15
CA ALA A 326 17.81 22.10 8.81
C ALA A 326 16.73 22.87 8.04
N ALA A 327 17.08 24.02 7.45
CA ALA A 327 16.17 24.79 6.61
C ALA A 327 15.81 24.00 5.34
N VAL A 328 14.53 24.02 4.96
CA VAL A 328 14.04 23.35 3.77
C VAL A 328 13.16 24.29 2.94
N PRO A 329 13.15 24.12 1.59
CA PRO A 329 12.36 24.97 0.70
C PRO A 329 10.86 24.69 0.86
N GLY A 330 10.04 25.67 0.46
CA GLY A 330 8.62 25.49 0.26
C GLY A 330 8.32 24.75 -1.05
N TYR A 331 7.11 24.22 -1.18
CA TYR A 331 6.70 23.41 -2.32
C TYR A 331 6.92 24.09 -3.68
N ARG A 332 6.55 25.37 -3.80
CA ARG A 332 6.72 26.15 -5.03
C ARG A 332 8.17 26.48 -5.38
N GLN A 333 9.11 26.14 -4.49
CA GLN A 333 10.55 26.28 -4.70
C GLN A 333 11.22 24.94 -5.07
N GLU A 334 10.47 23.83 -5.00
CA GLU A 334 10.98 22.52 -5.37
C GLU A 334 11.12 22.40 -6.89
N LYS A 335 12.05 21.58 -7.34
CA LYS A 335 12.32 21.35 -8.76
C LYS A 335 11.10 20.75 -9.49
N GLY A 336 10.74 21.34 -10.62
CA GLY A 336 9.61 20.86 -11.44
C GLY A 336 8.23 21.23 -10.93
N VAL A 337 8.14 22.13 -9.95
CA VAL A 337 6.89 22.68 -9.43
C VAL A 337 6.62 24.07 -10.00
N ALA A 338 5.39 24.37 -10.38
CA ALA A 338 4.98 25.68 -10.84
C ALA A 338 5.00 26.71 -9.70
N ALA A 339 5.47 27.94 -9.98
CA ALA A 339 5.56 29.01 -8.97
C ALA A 339 4.20 29.41 -8.39
N ASP A 340 3.13 29.21 -9.14
CA ASP A 340 1.74 29.48 -8.77
C ASP A 340 0.93 28.18 -8.52
N SER A 341 1.63 27.06 -8.28
CA SER A 341 0.99 25.76 -8.07
C SER A 341 -0.14 25.83 -7.03
N ARG A 342 -1.22 25.13 -7.34
CA ARG A 342 -2.40 24.96 -6.47
C ARG A 342 -2.52 23.52 -5.93
N THR A 343 -1.52 22.69 -6.16
CA THR A 343 -1.51 21.30 -5.75
C THR A 343 -1.31 21.18 -4.25
N GLU A 344 -2.17 20.42 -3.61
CA GLU A 344 -2.09 20.19 -2.17
C GLU A 344 -1.00 19.16 -1.84
N THR A 345 -0.19 19.47 -0.82
CA THR A 345 0.84 18.59 -0.25
C THR A 345 0.46 18.03 1.12
N PHE A 346 -0.70 18.44 1.59
CA PHE A 346 -1.35 17.97 2.81
C PHE A 346 -2.85 17.85 2.57
N THR A 347 -3.43 16.81 3.14
CA THR A 347 -4.87 16.59 3.16
C THR A 347 -5.30 16.01 4.49
N ALA A 348 -6.45 16.45 4.99
CA ALA A 348 -7.12 15.87 6.15
C ALA A 348 -8.61 15.76 5.88
N LEU A 349 -9.22 14.66 6.34
CA LEU A 349 -10.62 14.34 6.13
C LEU A 349 -11.27 13.88 7.43
N ARG A 350 -12.54 14.24 7.63
CA ARG A 350 -13.45 13.61 8.59
C ARG A 350 -14.48 12.80 7.83
N LEU A 351 -14.43 11.48 7.93
CA LEU A 351 -15.35 10.54 7.29
C LEU A 351 -16.31 9.94 8.31
N LEU A 352 -17.52 9.62 7.87
CA LEU A 352 -18.53 8.89 8.64
C LEU A 352 -18.91 7.61 7.88
N ILE A 353 -19.17 6.55 8.63
CA ILE A 353 -19.52 5.24 8.09
C ILE A 353 -20.94 4.89 8.53
N ASP A 354 -21.85 4.79 7.57
CA ASP A 354 -23.28 4.55 7.80
C ASP A 354 -23.60 3.04 7.86
N ASN A 355 -23.08 2.39 8.92
CA ASN A 355 -23.41 1.00 9.24
C ASN A 355 -23.67 0.83 10.75
N TRP A 356 -24.17 -0.34 11.14
CA TRP A 356 -24.52 -0.62 12.54
C TRP A 356 -23.33 -0.58 13.50
N ARG A 357 -22.13 -0.91 13.02
CA ARG A 357 -20.91 -0.92 13.82
C ARG A 357 -20.41 0.50 14.11
N TRP A 358 -20.45 1.40 13.12
CA TRP A 358 -19.73 2.67 13.16
C TRP A 358 -20.61 3.92 13.12
N ALA A 359 -21.93 3.80 12.98
CA ALA A 359 -22.82 4.97 12.89
C ALA A 359 -22.56 5.96 14.04
N GLY A 360 -22.18 7.20 13.70
CA GLY A 360 -21.86 8.28 14.62
C GLY A 360 -20.40 8.34 15.09
N VAL A 361 -19.54 7.37 14.76
CA VAL A 361 -18.11 7.41 15.07
C VAL A 361 -17.36 8.14 13.95
N PRO A 362 -16.67 9.25 14.19
CA PRO A 362 -15.86 9.92 13.18
C PRO A 362 -14.52 9.20 12.95
N PHE A 363 -14.15 9.13 11.68
CA PHE A 363 -12.84 8.66 11.23
C PHE A 363 -12.06 9.86 10.67
N PHE A 364 -10.95 10.21 11.31
CA PHE A 364 -10.09 11.30 10.89
C PHE A 364 -8.88 10.75 10.15
N LEU A 365 -8.71 11.12 8.90
CA LEU A 365 -7.59 10.73 8.05
C LEU A 365 -6.74 11.95 7.75
N ARG A 366 -5.42 11.85 7.87
CA ARG A 366 -4.52 12.89 7.37
C ARG A 366 -3.25 12.33 6.77
N SER A 367 -2.78 13.02 5.74
CA SER A 367 -1.45 12.81 5.17
C SER A 367 -0.84 14.13 4.75
N GLY A 368 0.48 14.21 4.78
CA GLY A 368 1.19 15.40 4.31
C GLY A 368 2.68 15.21 4.22
N LYS A 369 3.30 16.06 3.39
CA LYS A 369 4.75 16.15 3.22
C LYS A 369 5.34 17.28 4.09
N ARG A 370 6.65 17.22 4.34
CA ARG A 370 7.36 18.18 5.20
C ARG A 370 6.72 18.32 6.59
N LEU A 371 6.09 17.26 7.10
CA LEU A 371 5.63 17.18 8.49
C LEU A 371 6.84 16.93 9.42
N PRO A 372 6.71 17.14 10.75
CA PRO A 372 7.86 17.14 11.67
C PRO A 372 8.67 15.85 11.66
N ARG A 373 8.02 14.72 11.40
CA ARG A 373 8.65 13.40 11.33
C ARG A 373 7.89 12.44 10.42
N ARG A 374 8.60 11.42 9.94
CA ARG A 374 7.97 10.30 9.22
C ARG A 374 7.28 9.39 10.22
N VAL A 375 5.96 9.20 10.08
CA VAL A 375 5.19 8.27 10.91
C VAL A 375 3.92 7.80 10.19
N THR A 376 3.60 6.52 10.33
CA THR A 376 2.29 5.98 9.98
C THR A 376 1.71 5.31 11.23
N GLU A 377 0.58 5.83 11.68
CA GLU A 377 -0.11 5.33 12.88
C GLU A 377 -1.62 5.29 12.66
N ILE A 378 -2.25 4.25 13.21
CA ILE A 378 -3.70 4.17 13.36
C ILE A 378 -4.00 4.18 14.85
N ALA A 379 -4.72 5.19 15.32
CA ALA A 379 -5.08 5.37 16.72
C ALA A 379 -6.60 5.22 16.89
N VAL A 380 -7.00 4.24 17.68
CA VAL A 380 -8.41 4.00 18.08
C VAL A 380 -8.59 4.47 19.50
N ARG A 381 -9.34 5.54 19.67
CA ARG A 381 -9.66 6.10 20.99
C ARG A 381 -10.99 5.56 21.47
N PHE A 382 -11.01 5.07 22.69
CA PHE A 382 -12.22 4.60 23.36
C PHE A 382 -12.91 5.72 24.13
N ARG A 383 -14.19 5.54 24.41
CA ARG A 383 -14.95 6.46 25.26
C ARG A 383 -14.42 6.45 26.68
N ARG A 384 -14.52 7.56 27.38
CA ARG A 384 -14.21 7.64 28.81
C ARG A 384 -15.14 6.75 29.63
N PRO A 385 -14.72 6.34 30.85
CA PRO A 385 -15.64 5.75 31.82
C PRO A 385 -16.84 6.68 32.05
N PRO A 386 -18.05 6.13 32.20
CA PRO A 386 -19.25 6.97 32.40
C PRO A 386 -19.33 7.64 33.77
N LEU A 387 -18.53 7.19 34.75
CA LEU A 387 -18.54 7.68 36.11
C LEU A 387 -17.11 7.87 36.65
N GLY A 388 -16.85 8.97 37.35
CA GLY A 388 -15.63 9.22 38.12
C GLY A 388 -15.73 8.58 39.50
N LEU A 389 -15.10 7.41 39.69
CA LEU A 389 -15.13 6.67 40.95
C LEU A 389 -13.95 7.02 41.88
N PHE A 390 -12.98 7.78 41.40
CA PHE A 390 -11.76 8.09 42.15
C PHE A 390 -11.78 9.52 42.65
N PRO A 391 -11.95 9.78 43.98
CA PRO A 391 -12.10 11.12 44.52
C PRO A 391 -10.92 12.05 44.21
N GLU A 392 -9.71 11.49 44.21
CA GLU A 392 -8.46 12.22 43.95
C GLU A 392 -8.15 12.45 42.47
N THR A 393 -8.96 11.87 41.58
CA THR A 393 -8.80 12.00 40.14
C THR A 393 -10.16 12.25 39.49
N PRO A 394 -10.55 13.52 39.29
CA PRO A 394 -11.79 13.87 38.61
C PRO A 394 -11.93 13.25 37.23
N LEU A 395 -13.16 13.01 36.77
CA LEU A 395 -13.46 12.33 35.51
C LEU A 395 -12.85 13.03 34.29
N ASP A 396 -12.78 14.35 34.33
CA ASP A 396 -12.18 15.18 33.26
C ASP A 396 -10.66 15.03 33.16
N GLN A 397 -10.01 14.59 34.23
CA GLN A 397 -8.57 14.28 34.26
C GLN A 397 -8.25 12.83 33.84
N LEU A 398 -9.23 11.93 33.81
CA LEU A 398 -9.05 10.58 33.32
C LEU A 398 -8.87 10.61 31.78
N GLU A 399 -7.78 10.03 31.29
CA GLU A 399 -7.59 9.90 29.86
C GLU A 399 -8.38 8.71 29.32
N SER A 400 -8.93 8.88 28.13
CA SER A 400 -9.57 7.78 27.39
C SER A 400 -8.54 6.72 27.04
N ASN A 401 -8.91 5.44 27.12
CA ASN A 401 -8.05 4.37 26.63
C ASN A 401 -7.75 4.58 25.14
N LEU A 402 -6.52 4.31 24.75
CA LEU A 402 -6.05 4.50 23.39
C LEU A 402 -5.31 3.25 22.91
N PHE A 403 -5.75 2.73 21.78
CA PHE A 403 -5.08 1.67 21.08
C PHE A 403 -4.39 2.25 19.83
N ALA A 404 -3.09 2.00 19.63
CA ALA A 404 -2.36 2.51 18.48
C ALA A 404 -1.58 1.40 17.78
N PHE A 405 -1.85 1.23 16.46
CA PHE A 405 -1.01 0.46 15.55
C PHE A 405 0.04 1.39 14.97
N ARG A 406 1.30 1.14 15.32
CA ARG A 406 2.45 1.83 14.74
C ARG A 406 2.93 1.05 13.53
N ILE A 407 2.67 1.58 12.35
CA ILE A 407 3.01 0.92 11.07
C ILE A 407 4.46 1.19 10.68
N GLN A 408 4.95 2.40 10.94
CA GLN A 408 6.34 2.82 10.72
C GLN A 408 6.64 4.14 11.44
N PRO A 409 7.91 4.42 11.84
CA PRO A 409 9.09 3.56 11.71
C PRO A 409 9.16 2.49 12.82
N ASP A 410 8.62 2.76 14.01
CA ASP A 410 8.70 1.91 15.19
C ASP A 410 7.54 0.90 15.19
N GLU A 411 7.69 -0.16 14.42
CA GLU A 411 6.67 -1.18 14.19
C GLU A 411 6.19 -1.84 15.48
N GLY A 412 4.88 -1.74 15.75
CA GLY A 412 4.33 -2.31 16.98
C GLY A 412 2.90 -1.89 17.29
N ILE A 413 2.48 -2.24 18.50
CA ILE A 413 1.16 -1.94 19.04
C ILE A 413 1.34 -1.34 20.43
N SER A 414 0.58 -0.29 20.76
CA SER A 414 0.53 0.22 22.13
C SER A 414 -0.92 0.34 22.61
N LEU A 415 -1.12 -0.02 23.89
CA LEU A 415 -2.36 0.20 24.62
C LEU A 415 -2.07 1.16 25.77
N ARG A 416 -2.76 2.30 25.79
CA ARG A 416 -2.72 3.25 26.88
C ARG A 416 -3.94 3.05 27.79
N PHE A 417 -3.71 2.95 29.08
CA PHE A 417 -4.76 2.76 30.10
C PHE A 417 -4.34 3.39 31.42
N GLU A 418 -5.31 3.60 32.31
CA GLU A 418 -5.07 4.19 33.62
C GLU A 418 -4.58 3.14 34.62
N ALA A 419 -3.60 3.49 35.45
CA ALA A 419 -3.07 2.66 36.53
C ALA A 419 -2.90 3.46 37.80
N LYS A 420 -3.08 2.80 38.96
CA LYS A 420 -2.81 3.40 40.25
C LYS A 420 -1.32 3.71 40.42
N VAL A 421 -1.00 4.93 40.81
CA VAL A 421 0.36 5.30 41.20
C VAL A 421 0.74 4.58 42.50
N PRO A 422 1.93 3.97 42.62
CA PRO A 422 2.37 3.41 43.90
C PRO A 422 2.38 4.46 45.02
N GLY A 423 1.81 4.11 46.19
CA GLY A 423 1.69 5.01 47.35
C GLY A 423 0.42 4.73 48.16
N GLN A 424 0.22 5.47 49.24
CA GLN A 424 -0.93 5.31 50.13
C GLN A 424 -2.19 5.95 49.54
N GLU A 425 -2.05 7.03 48.75
CA GLU A 425 -3.17 7.75 48.13
C GLU A 425 -3.60 7.06 46.83
N LEU A 426 -4.90 7.21 46.49
CA LEU A 426 -5.50 6.62 45.32
C LEU A 426 -5.42 7.57 44.11
N HIS A 427 -4.20 7.86 43.65
CA HIS A 427 -3.98 8.59 42.40
C HIS A 427 -3.87 7.64 41.20
N VAL A 428 -4.51 7.98 40.09
CA VAL A 428 -4.38 7.25 38.82
C VAL A 428 -3.64 8.09 37.79
N ARG A 429 -2.86 7.42 36.93
CA ARG A 429 -2.15 8.03 35.81
C ARG A 429 -2.12 7.10 34.61
N PRO A 430 -2.10 7.65 33.37
CA PRO A 430 -1.99 6.84 32.17
C PRO A 430 -0.63 6.15 32.09
N VAL A 431 -0.64 4.87 31.72
CA VAL A 431 0.52 4.05 31.43
C VAL A 431 0.37 3.40 30.04
N ASN A 432 1.49 3.02 29.41
CA ASN A 432 1.49 2.33 28.14
C ASN A 432 1.95 0.87 28.29
N MET A 433 1.22 -0.04 27.68
CA MET A 433 1.67 -1.39 27.37
C MET A 433 2.09 -1.42 25.92
N GLU A 434 3.32 -1.85 25.64
CA GLU A 434 3.88 -1.81 24.29
C GLU A 434 4.32 -3.20 23.83
N PHE A 435 3.91 -3.55 22.62
CA PHE A 435 4.46 -4.64 21.84
C PHE A 435 5.27 -4.05 20.67
N ARG A 436 6.49 -4.51 20.45
CA ARG A 436 7.36 -4.10 19.35
C ARG A 436 7.85 -5.33 18.59
N TYR A 437 7.70 -5.34 17.27
CA TYR A 437 8.09 -6.47 16.43
C TYR A 437 9.56 -6.85 16.59
N GLY A 438 10.46 -5.87 16.48
CA GLY A 438 11.90 -6.08 16.55
C GLY A 438 12.37 -6.75 17.85
N THR A 439 11.77 -6.38 19.00
CA THR A 439 12.14 -6.97 20.31
C THR A 439 11.46 -8.31 20.55
N SER A 440 10.26 -8.53 20.04
CA SER A 440 9.46 -9.72 20.34
C SER A 440 9.79 -10.91 19.44
N PHE A 441 10.15 -10.67 18.18
CA PHE A 441 10.44 -11.75 17.23
C PHE A 441 11.93 -11.85 16.85
N GLY A 442 12.75 -10.85 17.18
CA GLY A 442 14.21 -10.89 16.98
C GLY A 442 14.69 -10.94 15.53
N ALA A 443 13.77 -10.82 14.56
CA ALA A 443 14.07 -10.84 13.13
C ALA A 443 13.56 -9.55 12.47
N ALA A 444 14.29 -9.07 11.47
CA ALA A 444 13.81 -7.99 10.61
C ALA A 444 12.65 -8.49 9.76
N ALA A 445 11.53 -7.77 9.77
CA ALA A 445 10.39 -8.10 8.92
C ALA A 445 10.79 -8.05 7.43
N PRO A 446 10.19 -8.92 6.58
CA PRO A 446 10.35 -8.81 5.14
C PRO A 446 9.92 -7.43 4.64
N GLU A 447 10.55 -6.93 3.58
CA GLU A 447 10.04 -5.73 2.91
C GLU A 447 8.71 -6.04 2.21
N ALA A 448 7.82 -5.05 2.12
CA ALA A 448 6.50 -5.19 1.51
C ALA A 448 6.54 -5.81 0.10
N TYR A 449 7.55 -5.48 -0.70
CA TYR A 449 7.71 -6.06 -2.05
C TYR A 449 8.09 -7.54 -2.02
N GLU A 450 8.85 -8.01 -1.04
CA GLU A 450 9.15 -9.45 -0.87
C GLU A 450 7.85 -10.24 -0.68
N THR A 451 6.98 -9.77 0.19
CA THR A 451 5.67 -10.40 0.47
C THR A 451 4.77 -10.36 -0.77
N LEU A 452 4.59 -9.17 -1.38
CA LEU A 452 3.67 -9.01 -2.51
C LEU A 452 4.12 -9.79 -3.75
N LEU A 453 5.41 -9.82 -4.07
CA LEU A 453 5.93 -10.61 -5.18
C LEU A 453 5.71 -12.11 -4.96
N LEU A 454 5.96 -12.58 -3.75
CA LEU A 454 5.74 -13.98 -3.39
C LEU A 454 4.26 -14.37 -3.46
N ASP A 455 3.37 -13.53 -2.95
CA ASP A 455 1.92 -13.75 -2.98
C ASP A 455 1.40 -13.78 -4.43
N ALA A 456 1.84 -12.86 -5.29
CA ALA A 456 1.46 -12.88 -6.71
C ALA A 456 1.95 -14.16 -7.42
N MET A 457 3.18 -14.63 -7.14
CA MET A 457 3.68 -15.90 -7.66
C MET A 457 2.86 -17.10 -7.17
N ARG A 458 2.32 -17.05 -5.94
CA ARG A 458 1.46 -18.10 -5.37
C ARG A 458 0.02 -18.04 -5.86
N GLY A 459 -0.40 -16.91 -6.40
CA GLY A 459 -1.79 -16.66 -6.75
C GLY A 459 -2.65 -16.18 -5.58
N ASP A 460 -2.02 -15.76 -4.49
CA ASP A 460 -2.71 -15.18 -3.35
C ASP A 460 -2.92 -13.68 -3.56
N ALA A 461 -4.17 -13.28 -3.70
CA ALA A 461 -4.55 -11.90 -3.93
C ALA A 461 -5.06 -11.16 -2.67
N THR A 462 -4.84 -11.73 -1.48
CA THR A 462 -5.33 -11.18 -0.19
C THR A 462 -4.79 -9.77 0.07
N HIS A 463 -3.52 -9.52 -0.27
CA HIS A 463 -2.83 -8.25 -0.02
C HIS A 463 -2.84 -7.29 -1.22
N PHE A 464 -3.76 -7.48 -2.18
CA PHE A 464 -3.87 -6.63 -3.36
C PHE A 464 -5.23 -5.91 -3.40
N ALA A 465 -5.23 -4.73 -4.03
CA ALA A 465 -6.45 -3.97 -4.22
C ALA A 465 -7.29 -4.59 -5.36
N TRP A 466 -8.61 -4.62 -5.16
CA TRP A 466 -9.57 -5.10 -6.14
C TRP A 466 -10.10 -3.94 -6.98
N SER A 467 -10.55 -4.21 -8.22
CA SER A 467 -11.06 -3.15 -9.11
C SER A 467 -12.21 -2.37 -8.50
N GLU A 468 -13.22 -3.07 -7.96
CA GLU A 468 -14.37 -2.46 -7.31
C GLU A 468 -13.96 -1.57 -6.13
N THR A 469 -12.98 -2.00 -5.33
CA THR A 469 -12.45 -1.22 -4.21
C THR A 469 -11.78 0.08 -4.70
N VAL A 470 -11.01 0.01 -5.79
CA VAL A 470 -10.37 1.17 -6.40
C VAL A 470 -11.41 2.16 -6.93
N GLU A 471 -12.42 1.66 -7.66
CA GLU A 471 -13.50 2.49 -8.20
C GLU A 471 -14.34 3.12 -7.09
N THR A 472 -14.69 2.35 -6.04
CA THR A 472 -15.43 2.86 -4.89
C THR A 472 -14.66 3.98 -4.18
N CYS A 473 -13.34 3.82 -3.98
CA CYS A 473 -12.51 4.87 -3.39
C CYS A 473 -12.49 6.14 -4.27
N TRP A 474 -12.42 6.01 -5.60
CA TRP A 474 -12.52 7.16 -6.51
C TRP A 474 -13.89 7.83 -6.43
N ALA A 475 -14.97 7.07 -6.48
CA ALA A 475 -16.34 7.59 -6.39
C ALA A 475 -16.60 8.35 -5.07
N LEU A 476 -16.01 7.89 -3.96
CA LEU A 476 -16.10 8.58 -2.66
C LEU A 476 -15.39 9.93 -2.64
N LEU A 477 -14.28 10.06 -3.37
CA LEU A 477 -13.43 11.26 -3.33
C LEU A 477 -13.67 12.22 -4.51
N GLU A 478 -14.34 11.78 -5.57
CA GLU A 478 -14.58 12.59 -6.77
C GLU A 478 -15.32 13.90 -6.47
N PRO A 479 -16.41 13.95 -5.65
CA PRO A 479 -17.08 15.20 -5.31
C PRO A 479 -16.15 16.20 -4.59
N LEU A 480 -15.22 15.71 -3.76
CA LEU A 480 -14.23 16.55 -3.10
C LEU A 480 -13.18 17.08 -4.07
N LEU A 481 -12.71 16.24 -5.00
CA LEU A 481 -11.77 16.65 -6.05
C LEU A 481 -12.38 17.73 -6.95
N GLU A 482 -13.66 17.58 -7.33
CA GLU A 482 -14.41 18.58 -8.10
C GLU A 482 -14.56 19.90 -7.34
N ALA A 483 -14.91 19.84 -6.04
CA ALA A 483 -15.00 21.01 -5.19
C ALA A 483 -13.66 21.77 -5.12
N TRP A 484 -12.56 21.04 -4.92
CA TRP A 484 -11.22 21.62 -4.85
C TRP A 484 -10.70 22.15 -6.20
N ALA A 485 -11.11 21.55 -7.30
CA ALA A 485 -10.79 22.05 -8.64
C ALA A 485 -11.55 23.34 -8.99
N ALA A 486 -12.81 23.44 -8.54
CA ALA A 486 -13.65 24.62 -8.79
C ALA A 486 -13.24 25.84 -7.97
N GLU A 487 -12.65 25.64 -6.79
CA GLU A 487 -12.26 26.71 -5.86
C GLU A 487 -10.74 26.73 -5.66
N ALA A 488 -10.10 27.77 -6.16
CA ALA A 488 -8.66 27.96 -5.96
C ALA A 488 -8.36 28.26 -4.48
N PRO A 489 -7.34 27.62 -3.86
CA PRO A 489 -6.95 27.95 -2.50
C PRO A 489 -6.37 29.37 -2.46
N ALA A 490 -6.99 30.23 -1.65
CA ALA A 490 -6.57 31.63 -1.55
C ALA A 490 -5.29 31.82 -0.69
N ASP A 491 -4.96 30.83 0.14
CA ASP A 491 -3.97 30.91 1.22
C ASP A 491 -2.73 30.00 1.03
N PHE A 492 -2.55 29.38 -0.15
CA PHE A 492 -1.37 28.55 -0.40
C PHE A 492 -0.10 29.35 -0.65
N PRO A 493 1.06 28.98 -0.04
CA PRO A 493 1.25 27.92 0.97
C PRO A 493 0.70 28.34 2.34
N ASN A 494 0.08 27.40 3.08
CA ASN A 494 -0.67 27.68 4.30
C ASN A 494 -0.20 26.88 5.54
N TYR A 495 0.90 26.15 5.45
CA TYR A 495 1.61 25.62 6.62
C TYR A 495 3.12 25.65 6.43
N GLU A 496 3.84 25.89 7.50
CA GLU A 496 5.29 25.89 7.51
C GLU A 496 5.82 24.44 7.52
N ALA A 497 6.86 24.16 6.73
CA ALA A 497 7.57 22.89 6.79
C ALA A 497 8.10 22.62 8.22
N GLY A 498 7.90 21.40 8.72
CA GLY A 498 8.20 21.01 10.10
C GLY A 498 7.04 21.18 11.07
N THR A 499 5.87 21.64 10.61
CA THR A 499 4.63 21.68 11.42
C THR A 499 3.70 20.51 11.08
N TRP A 500 2.64 20.31 11.86
CA TRP A 500 1.68 19.22 11.65
C TRP A 500 0.57 19.51 10.62
N GLY A 501 0.78 20.47 9.75
CA GLY A 501 -0.16 20.87 8.71
C GLY A 501 -0.87 22.19 8.99
N PRO A 502 -1.82 22.60 8.14
CA PRO A 502 -2.51 23.87 8.25
C PRO A 502 -3.48 23.89 9.43
N PRO A 503 -3.73 25.06 10.08
CA PRO A 503 -4.71 25.20 11.17
C PRO A 503 -6.13 24.78 10.76
N ALA A 504 -6.47 24.85 9.47
CA ALA A 504 -7.74 24.36 8.95
C ALA A 504 -8.03 22.89 9.26
N ALA A 505 -6.98 22.06 9.44
CA ALA A 505 -7.13 20.65 9.77
C ALA A 505 -7.69 20.43 11.19
N ASP A 506 -7.43 21.33 12.14
CA ASP A 506 -7.94 21.22 13.51
C ASP A 506 -9.44 21.49 13.57
N ARG A 507 -9.99 22.30 12.66
CA ARG A 507 -11.44 22.58 12.56
C ARG A 507 -12.28 21.34 12.24
N LEU A 508 -11.68 20.27 11.72
CA LEU A 508 -12.39 19.02 11.44
C LEU A 508 -12.97 18.36 12.71
N PHE A 509 -12.48 18.72 13.89
CA PHE A 509 -13.01 18.24 15.17
C PHE A 509 -14.21 19.06 15.66
N GLU A 510 -14.43 20.26 15.14
CA GLU A 510 -15.57 21.10 15.49
C GLU A 510 -16.88 20.42 15.10
N GLY A 511 -17.83 20.33 16.05
CA GLY A 511 -19.12 19.67 15.83
C GLY A 511 -19.03 18.17 15.53
N ALA A 512 -17.87 17.54 15.73
CA ALA A 512 -17.78 16.10 15.68
C ALA A 512 -18.37 15.48 16.95
N ALA A 513 -19.06 14.36 16.82
CA ALA A 513 -19.64 13.64 17.95
C ALA A 513 -18.56 12.79 18.66
N CYS A 514 -17.47 13.43 19.12
CA CYS A 514 -16.36 12.78 19.83
C CYS A 514 -15.78 13.72 20.90
N GLU A 515 -15.03 13.12 21.83
CA GLU A 515 -14.36 13.85 22.93
C GLU A 515 -13.01 14.46 22.52
N ALA A 516 -12.55 14.23 21.27
CA ALA A 516 -11.27 14.74 20.83
C ALA A 516 -11.31 16.25 20.57
N ALA A 517 -10.31 16.96 21.10
CA ALA A 517 -10.11 18.38 20.85
C ALA A 517 -9.12 18.65 19.68
N GLY A 518 -8.52 17.60 19.08
CA GLY A 518 -7.55 17.77 18.00
C GLY A 518 -6.81 16.49 17.59
N TRP A 519 -5.87 16.67 16.68
CA TRP A 519 -5.06 15.60 16.15
C TRP A 519 -4.07 15.05 17.18
N ARG A 520 -4.00 13.72 17.24
CA ARG A 520 -2.89 13.06 17.91
C ARG A 520 -1.58 13.40 17.18
N ARG A 521 -0.53 13.66 17.92
CA ARG A 521 0.84 13.86 17.43
C ARG A 521 1.66 12.63 17.81
N PRO A 522 1.70 11.59 16.95
CA PRO A 522 2.32 10.29 17.25
C PRO A 522 3.79 10.39 17.59
#